data_4c5cba2385c436a88c8f282d0455b75d
#
_entry.id   4c5cba2385c436a88c8f282d0455b75d
#
_cell.length_a   1.000
_cell.length_b   1.000
_cell.length_c   1.000
_cell.angle_alpha   90.00
_cell.angle_beta   90.00
_cell.angle_gamma   90.00
#
_symmetry.space_group_name_H-M   'P 1'
#
loop_
_entity.id
_entity.type
_entity.pdbx_description
1 polymer ?
#
loop_
_entity_poly.entity_id
_entity_poly.type
_entity_poly.pdbx_seq_one_letter_code
_entity_poly.pdbx_strand_id
1 'polypeptide(L)'
;MNPSDLASASPAPVDTNASPAWQEQFAFLADLIPQLVWITDPTGFHTYFNQRWIDYTGYDLAASVGPDMWNNLLHPDDQQRAREVWGHSLATGDDYSIEYRFKARNGGYRWFLGQALPRRDAEGRIVAWFGTCTDIEEQRKMREQLEAAYSDLEAKVMFRTLELEREVHDLRKKLADQPGLD
;
A
#
# COMPACT_ATOMS: atom_id res chain seq x y z
N MET A 1 -28.82 -6.81 -32.27
CA MET A 1 -28.29 -5.98 -31.17
C MET A 1 -26.79 -5.93 -31.34
N ASN A 2 -26.27 -4.77 -31.71
CA ASN A 2 -24.87 -4.61 -32.11
C ASN A 2 -24.02 -4.36 -30.87
N PRO A 3 -22.81 -4.95 -30.74
CA PRO A 3 -21.93 -4.78 -29.54
C PRO A 3 -21.37 -3.36 -29.38
N SER A 4 -21.68 -2.44 -30.30
CA SER A 4 -21.11 -1.07 -30.32
C SER A 4 -21.88 -0.04 -29.51
N ASP A 5 -23.02 -0.38 -28.88
CA ASP A 5 -23.88 0.58 -28.15
C ASP A 5 -23.62 0.63 -26.62
N LEU A 6 -22.56 -0.03 -26.14
CA LEU A 6 -22.20 -0.02 -24.71
C LEU A 6 -21.03 0.94 -24.34
N ALA A 7 -20.61 1.79 -25.28
CA ALA A 7 -19.55 2.75 -25.04
C ALA A 7 -20.12 4.16 -24.95
N SER A 8 -20.12 4.71 -23.74
CA SER A 8 -20.15 6.12 -23.31
C SER A 8 -21.32 6.52 -22.39
N ALA A 9 -21.51 5.81 -21.30
CA ALA A 9 -22.09 6.45 -20.12
C ALA A 9 -20.94 6.98 -19.26
N SER A 10 -20.56 8.23 -19.50
CA SER A 10 -19.74 8.97 -18.55
C SER A 10 -20.48 8.98 -17.20
N PRO A 11 -19.87 8.59 -16.07
CA PRO A 11 -20.55 8.64 -14.79
C PRO A 11 -21.00 10.08 -14.54
N ALA A 12 -22.28 10.24 -14.22
CA ALA A 12 -22.85 11.54 -13.87
C ALA A 12 -22.01 12.17 -12.75
N PRO A 13 -21.80 13.50 -12.76
CA PRO A 13 -21.07 14.18 -11.70
C PRO A 13 -21.74 13.86 -10.37
N VAL A 14 -20.96 13.33 -9.43
CA VAL A 14 -21.44 13.11 -8.05
C VAL A 14 -21.66 14.50 -7.47
N ASP A 15 -22.94 14.84 -7.32
CA ASP A 15 -23.37 16.13 -6.80
C ASP A 15 -22.86 16.25 -5.35
N THR A 16 -22.06 17.27 -5.03
CA THR A 16 -21.59 17.56 -3.67
C THR A 16 -22.74 17.97 -2.73
N ASN A 17 -23.93 18.18 -3.25
CA ASN A 17 -25.21 18.25 -2.55
C ASN A 17 -25.90 16.88 -2.51
N ALA A 18 -25.14 15.82 -2.35
CA ALA A 18 -25.71 14.48 -2.19
C ALA A 18 -26.78 14.47 -1.11
N SER A 19 -27.94 13.87 -1.43
CA SER A 19 -29.03 13.73 -0.47
C SER A 19 -28.50 13.01 0.79
N PRO A 20 -29.07 13.26 1.98
CA PRO A 20 -28.70 12.56 3.21
C PRO A 20 -28.63 11.02 3.03
N ALA A 21 -29.52 10.46 2.25
CA ALA A 21 -29.53 9.03 1.92
C ALA A 21 -28.27 8.56 1.17
N TRP A 22 -27.72 9.38 0.27
CA TRP A 22 -26.45 9.05 -0.41
C TRP A 22 -25.26 9.09 0.54
N GLN A 23 -25.23 10.05 1.46
CA GLN A 23 -24.17 10.15 2.47
C GLN A 23 -24.16 8.94 3.40
N GLU A 24 -25.32 8.48 3.84
CA GLU A 24 -25.46 7.26 4.65
C GLU A 24 -25.02 6.01 3.89
N GLN A 25 -25.44 5.86 2.62
CA GLN A 25 -25.02 4.73 1.79
C GLN A 25 -23.52 4.72 1.53
N PHE A 26 -22.93 5.90 1.26
CA PHE A 26 -21.49 6.02 1.08
C PHE A 26 -20.73 5.65 2.35
N ALA A 27 -21.14 6.18 3.51
CA ALA A 27 -20.53 5.86 4.79
C ALA A 27 -20.59 4.35 5.08
N PHE A 28 -21.76 3.73 4.86
CA PHE A 28 -21.92 2.30 5.02
C PHE A 28 -20.98 1.49 4.11
N LEU A 29 -20.85 1.85 2.84
CA LEU A 29 -19.93 1.20 1.90
C LEU A 29 -18.47 1.40 2.32
N ALA A 30 -18.10 2.60 2.75
CA ALA A 30 -16.76 2.90 3.22
C ALA A 30 -16.38 2.10 4.48
N ASP A 31 -17.36 1.82 5.36
CA ASP A 31 -17.15 1.03 6.57
C ASP A 31 -17.05 -0.48 6.30
N LEU A 32 -17.59 -0.98 5.17
CA LEU A 32 -17.44 -2.37 4.75
C LEU A 32 -16.02 -2.68 4.26
N ILE A 33 -15.31 -1.69 3.73
CA ILE A 33 -13.96 -1.86 3.20
C ILE A 33 -13.00 -2.08 4.37
N PRO A 34 -12.09 -3.09 4.32
CA PRO A 34 -11.18 -3.39 5.43
C PRO A 34 -10.02 -2.38 5.57
N GLN A 35 -10.11 -1.25 4.90
CA GLN A 35 -9.12 -0.19 4.88
C GLN A 35 -9.59 1.02 5.69
N LEU A 36 -8.64 1.83 6.15
CA LEU A 36 -8.94 3.16 6.65
C LEU A 36 -9.22 4.05 5.43
N VAL A 37 -10.42 4.64 5.37
CA VAL A 37 -10.85 5.50 4.25
C VAL A 37 -10.90 6.94 4.71
N TRP A 38 -10.38 7.85 3.89
CA TRP A 38 -10.39 9.28 4.14
C TRP A 38 -10.65 10.08 2.86
N ILE A 39 -11.20 11.27 3.03
CA ILE A 39 -11.42 12.23 1.94
C ILE A 39 -10.88 13.58 2.38
N THR A 40 -10.25 14.30 1.43
CA THR A 40 -9.88 15.70 1.62
C THR A 40 -10.52 16.59 0.58
N ASP A 41 -10.55 17.87 0.86
CA ASP A 41 -10.76 18.90 -0.15
C ASP A 41 -9.53 19.01 -1.09
N PRO A 42 -9.56 19.89 -2.12
CA PRO A 42 -8.44 20.07 -3.04
C PRO A 42 -7.14 20.52 -2.38
N THR A 43 -7.22 21.13 -1.20
CA THR A 43 -6.05 21.67 -0.47
C THR A 43 -5.39 20.62 0.43
N GLY A 44 -6.01 19.44 0.56
CA GLY A 44 -5.54 18.38 1.45
C GLY A 44 -6.15 18.44 2.86
N PHE A 45 -7.15 19.32 3.09
CA PHE A 45 -7.86 19.36 4.35
C PHE A 45 -8.88 18.21 4.45
N HIS A 46 -8.78 17.40 5.50
CA HIS A 46 -9.61 16.22 5.68
C HIS A 46 -11.05 16.59 6.00
N THR A 47 -11.99 15.98 5.26
CA THR A 47 -13.43 16.22 5.38
C THR A 47 -14.22 14.97 5.81
N TYR A 48 -13.58 13.78 5.69
CA TYR A 48 -14.22 12.52 6.04
C TYR A 48 -13.19 11.47 6.46
N PHE A 49 -13.58 10.66 7.44
CA PHE A 49 -12.94 9.39 7.81
C PHE A 49 -14.03 8.34 8.07
N ASN A 50 -13.75 7.08 7.69
CA ASN A 50 -14.67 5.98 7.99
C ASN A 50 -14.53 5.49 9.44
N GLN A 51 -15.47 4.63 9.89
CA GLN A 51 -15.46 4.10 11.25
C GLN A 51 -14.18 3.34 11.59
N ARG A 52 -13.58 2.64 10.60
CA ARG A 52 -12.33 1.90 10.81
C ARG A 52 -11.14 2.80 11.16
N TRP A 53 -11.12 4.02 10.64
CA TRP A 53 -10.14 5.02 11.06
C TRP A 53 -10.27 5.32 12.55
N ILE A 54 -11.50 5.58 13.01
CA ILE A 54 -11.79 5.90 14.41
C ILE A 54 -11.41 4.72 15.32
N ASP A 55 -11.76 3.52 14.93
CA ASP A 55 -11.47 2.29 15.68
C ASP A 55 -9.96 2.04 15.81
N TYR A 56 -9.20 2.26 14.72
CA TYR A 56 -7.77 2.04 14.68
C TYR A 56 -6.97 3.12 15.41
N THR A 57 -7.26 4.40 15.13
CA THR A 57 -6.49 5.54 15.65
C THR A 57 -6.99 6.02 17.02
N GLY A 58 -8.29 5.86 17.30
CA GLY A 58 -8.97 6.43 18.43
C GLY A 58 -9.36 7.91 18.25
N TYR A 59 -9.15 8.48 17.07
CA TYR A 59 -9.49 9.87 16.74
C TYR A 59 -10.73 9.93 15.87
N ASP A 60 -11.71 10.75 16.27
CA ASP A 60 -12.86 11.12 15.44
C ASP A 60 -12.48 12.19 14.39
N LEU A 61 -13.44 12.61 13.56
CA LEU A 61 -13.20 13.63 12.56
C LEU A 61 -12.70 14.94 13.18
N ALA A 62 -13.28 15.39 14.30
CA ALA A 62 -12.92 16.65 14.93
C ALA A 62 -11.48 16.63 15.47
N ALA A 63 -11.05 15.48 16.00
CA ALA A 63 -9.69 15.28 16.49
C ALA A 63 -8.70 14.92 15.34
N SER A 64 -9.21 14.58 14.15
CA SER A 64 -8.41 14.17 12.99
C SER A 64 -8.17 15.30 11.99
N VAL A 65 -8.52 16.55 12.30
CA VAL A 65 -8.28 17.70 11.43
C VAL A 65 -7.04 18.47 11.87
N GLY A 66 -6.34 19.04 10.87
CA GLY A 66 -5.18 19.90 11.11
C GLY A 66 -3.83 19.23 10.79
N PRO A 67 -2.77 20.04 10.58
CA PRO A 67 -1.45 19.54 10.13
C PRO A 67 -0.76 18.67 11.17
N ASP A 68 -1.03 18.88 12.45
CA ASP A 68 -0.36 18.16 13.53
C ASP A 68 -0.90 16.74 13.75
N MET A 69 -2.10 16.45 13.28
CA MET A 69 -2.72 15.13 13.40
C MET A 69 -1.85 14.05 12.71
N TRP A 70 -1.43 14.27 11.48
CA TRP A 70 -0.55 13.36 10.75
C TRP A 70 0.79 13.16 11.46
N ASN A 71 1.37 14.23 12.00
CA ASN A 71 2.60 14.15 12.77
C ASN A 71 2.45 13.28 14.03
N ASN A 72 1.26 13.25 14.65
CA ASN A 72 1.00 12.43 15.83
C ASN A 72 0.77 10.96 15.50
N LEU A 73 0.29 10.65 14.29
CA LEU A 73 -0.02 9.29 13.84
C LEU A 73 1.11 8.64 13.06
N LEU A 74 1.90 9.41 12.30
CA LEU A 74 3.05 8.87 11.56
C LEU A 74 4.25 8.67 12.47
N HIS A 75 5.02 7.61 12.20
CA HIS A 75 6.32 7.42 12.83
C HIS A 75 7.23 8.62 12.52
N PRO A 76 8.01 9.14 13.48
CA PRO A 76 8.84 10.33 13.28
C PRO A 76 9.73 10.28 12.02
N ASP A 77 10.36 9.14 11.75
CA ASP A 77 11.23 8.97 10.58
C ASP A 77 10.49 9.05 9.23
N ASP A 78 9.17 8.81 9.23
CA ASP A 78 8.37 8.76 8.00
C ASP A 78 7.68 10.10 7.70
N GLN A 79 7.61 11.01 8.67
CA GLN A 79 6.86 12.26 8.60
C GLN A 79 7.33 13.18 7.47
N GLN A 80 8.65 13.37 7.33
CA GLN A 80 9.18 14.27 6.31
C GLN A 80 8.86 13.75 4.90
N ARG A 81 9.16 12.47 4.65
CA ARG A 81 8.91 11.82 3.37
C ARG A 81 7.40 11.82 3.03
N ALA A 82 6.54 11.58 4.00
CA ALA A 82 5.09 11.62 3.78
C ALA A 82 4.60 13.01 3.40
N ARG A 83 5.12 14.08 4.03
CA ARG A 83 4.80 15.48 3.66
C ARG A 83 5.27 15.82 2.27
N GLU A 84 6.47 15.41 1.88
CA GLU A 84 7.03 15.68 0.55
C GLU A 84 6.20 15.00 -0.55
N VAL A 85 5.87 13.70 -0.38
CA VAL A 85 5.07 12.95 -1.36
C VAL A 85 3.65 13.50 -1.45
N TRP A 86 3.01 13.82 -0.33
CA TRP A 86 1.67 14.41 -0.33
C TRP A 86 1.65 15.81 -0.95
N GLY A 87 2.64 16.65 -0.59
CA GLY A 87 2.80 17.99 -1.17
C GLY A 87 3.01 17.96 -2.69
N HIS A 88 3.78 16.98 -3.19
CA HIS A 88 3.93 16.76 -4.63
C HIS A 88 2.57 16.41 -5.28
N SER A 89 1.83 15.43 -4.75
CA SER A 89 0.51 15.07 -5.28
C SER A 89 -0.47 16.23 -5.30
N LEU A 90 -0.52 17.03 -4.22
CA LEU A 90 -1.37 18.23 -4.17
C LEU A 90 -0.98 19.28 -5.23
N ALA A 91 0.32 19.45 -5.51
CA ALA A 91 0.82 20.45 -6.46
C ALA A 91 0.64 20.02 -7.92
N THR A 92 0.78 18.73 -8.23
CA THR A 92 0.77 18.20 -9.61
C THR A 92 -0.55 17.56 -9.99
N GLY A 93 -1.29 17.04 -9.01
CA GLY A 93 -2.48 16.22 -9.24
C GLY A 93 -2.14 14.78 -9.64
N ASP A 94 -0.91 14.34 -9.36
CA ASP A 94 -0.50 12.95 -9.53
C ASP A 94 -1.05 12.08 -8.40
N ASP A 95 -1.22 10.79 -8.68
CA ASP A 95 -1.68 9.82 -7.70
C ASP A 95 -0.73 9.77 -6.50
N TYR A 96 -1.30 9.72 -5.29
CA TYR A 96 -0.54 9.55 -4.06
C TYR A 96 -0.34 8.07 -3.75
N SER A 97 0.90 7.67 -3.47
CA SER A 97 1.21 6.32 -3.01
C SER A 97 2.48 6.31 -2.18
N ILE A 98 2.39 5.80 -0.94
CA ILE A 98 3.52 5.73 -0.01
C ILE A 98 3.30 4.64 1.05
N GLU A 99 4.37 3.93 1.41
CA GLU A 99 4.39 3.10 2.60
C GLU A 99 4.93 3.90 3.79
N TYR A 100 4.26 3.83 4.94
CA TYR A 100 4.67 4.47 6.19
C TYR A 100 4.21 3.67 7.42
N ARG A 101 4.83 3.95 8.55
CA ARG A 101 4.41 3.38 9.84
C ARG A 101 3.36 4.28 10.48
N PHE A 102 2.22 3.70 10.81
CA PHE A 102 1.06 4.39 11.34
C PHE A 102 0.74 3.89 12.74
N LYS A 103 0.50 4.83 13.66
CA LYS A 103 0.30 4.57 15.09
C LYS A 103 -1.12 4.10 15.36
N ALA A 104 -1.25 2.95 16.00
CA ALA A 104 -2.52 2.45 16.48
C ALA A 104 -2.90 3.10 17.83
N ARG A 105 -4.17 3.00 18.20
CA ARG A 105 -4.73 3.50 19.48
C ARG A 105 -3.97 2.99 20.71
N ASN A 106 -3.40 1.78 20.65
CA ASN A 106 -2.59 1.21 21.73
C ASN A 106 -1.14 1.73 21.77
N GLY A 107 -0.78 2.64 20.87
CA GLY A 107 0.56 3.24 20.77
C GLY A 107 1.56 2.48 19.92
N GLY A 108 1.26 1.25 19.46
CA GLY A 108 2.12 0.49 18.56
C GLY A 108 2.07 1.04 17.12
N TYR A 109 3.16 0.85 16.38
CA TYR A 109 3.21 1.19 14.95
C TYR A 109 3.02 -0.06 14.10
N ARG A 110 2.30 0.09 12.98
CA ARG A 110 2.15 -0.91 11.92
C ARG A 110 2.43 -0.27 10.57
N TRP A 111 2.87 -1.06 9.61
CA TRP A 111 3.08 -0.60 8.26
C TRP A 111 1.75 -0.48 7.50
N PHE A 112 1.57 0.65 6.85
CA PHE A 112 0.45 0.95 5.98
C PHE A 112 0.91 1.40 4.60
N LEU A 113 0.17 1.00 3.57
CA LEU A 113 0.21 1.60 2.26
C LEU A 113 -0.87 2.67 2.19
N GLY A 114 -0.47 3.93 2.17
CA GLY A 114 -1.33 5.08 1.90
C GLY A 114 -1.42 5.32 0.41
N GLN A 115 -2.64 5.40 -0.12
CA GLN A 115 -2.91 5.71 -1.52
C GLN A 115 -4.05 6.71 -1.63
N ALA A 116 -4.00 7.63 -2.61
CA ALA A 116 -5.12 8.50 -2.94
C ALA A 116 -5.14 8.88 -4.41
N LEU A 117 -6.35 9.13 -4.90
CA LEU A 117 -6.62 9.59 -6.25
C LEU A 117 -7.36 10.92 -6.21
N PRO A 118 -7.03 11.87 -7.11
CA PRO A 118 -7.74 13.12 -7.24
C PRO A 118 -9.05 12.91 -7.97
N ARG A 119 -10.14 13.39 -7.41
CA ARG A 119 -11.40 13.53 -8.13
C ARG A 119 -11.41 14.87 -8.85
N ARG A 120 -11.70 14.85 -10.15
CA ARG A 120 -11.78 16.05 -10.99
C ARG A 120 -13.22 16.31 -11.41
N ASP A 121 -13.56 17.59 -11.59
CA ASP A 121 -14.82 18.03 -12.19
C ASP A 121 -14.78 17.92 -13.74
N ALA A 122 -15.86 18.34 -14.40
CA ALA A 122 -15.98 18.30 -15.86
C ALA A 122 -14.95 19.22 -16.57
N GLU A 123 -14.45 20.21 -15.87
CA GLU A 123 -13.42 21.17 -16.33
C GLU A 123 -11.99 20.69 -16.03
N GLY A 124 -11.82 19.50 -15.42
CA GLY A 124 -10.52 18.90 -15.09
C GLY A 124 -9.90 19.42 -13.80
N ARG A 125 -10.57 20.26 -13.03
CA ARG A 125 -10.07 20.81 -11.76
C ARG A 125 -10.25 19.77 -10.65
N ILE A 126 -9.26 19.63 -9.79
CA ILE A 126 -9.37 18.76 -8.62
C ILE A 126 -10.39 19.34 -7.64
N VAL A 127 -11.38 18.56 -7.26
CA VAL A 127 -12.46 18.95 -6.32
C VAL A 127 -12.37 18.20 -4.99
N ALA A 128 -11.68 17.07 -4.94
CA ALA A 128 -11.43 16.31 -3.73
C ALA A 128 -10.33 15.27 -3.97
N TRP A 129 -9.78 14.70 -2.88
CA TRP A 129 -8.96 13.51 -2.92
C TRP A 129 -9.63 12.40 -2.13
N PHE A 130 -9.60 11.19 -2.67
CA PHE A 130 -10.10 9.99 -2.03
C PHE A 130 -8.95 9.06 -1.73
N GLY A 131 -8.76 8.74 -0.48
CA GLY A 131 -7.62 7.95 -0.06
C GLY A 131 -7.99 6.78 0.85
N THR A 132 -7.08 5.81 0.85
CA THR A 132 -7.12 4.64 1.73
C THR A 132 -5.77 4.41 2.38
N CYS A 133 -5.80 3.83 3.60
CA CYS A 133 -4.61 3.27 4.21
C CYS A 133 -4.85 1.78 4.42
N THR A 134 -4.06 0.95 3.75
CA THR A 134 -4.11 -0.51 3.82
C THR A 134 -3.04 -1.00 4.79
N ASP A 135 -3.42 -1.78 5.79
CA ASP A 135 -2.46 -2.44 6.67
C ASP A 135 -1.69 -3.49 5.87
N ILE A 136 -0.38 -3.33 5.77
CA ILE A 136 0.52 -4.22 5.02
C ILE A 136 1.54 -4.91 5.93
N GLU A 137 1.34 -4.88 7.25
CA GLU A 137 2.26 -5.44 8.23
C GLU A 137 2.51 -6.94 8.00
N GLU A 138 1.43 -7.71 7.85
CA GLU A 138 1.54 -9.14 7.62
C GLU A 138 2.09 -9.47 6.23
N GLN A 139 1.75 -8.67 5.22
CA GLN A 139 2.30 -8.81 3.87
C GLN A 139 3.82 -8.56 3.87
N ARG A 140 4.29 -7.54 4.60
CA ARG A 140 5.72 -7.26 4.73
C ARG A 140 6.45 -8.39 5.45
N LYS A 141 5.92 -8.88 6.56
CA LYS A 141 6.50 -10.02 7.29
C LYS A 141 6.62 -11.26 6.41
N MET A 142 5.56 -11.59 5.66
CA MET A 142 5.60 -12.72 4.73
C MET A 142 6.64 -12.54 3.63
N ARG A 143 6.77 -11.32 3.09
CA ARG A 143 7.79 -11.02 2.09
C ARG A 143 9.21 -11.18 2.65
N GLU A 144 9.48 -10.63 3.83
CA GLU A 144 10.78 -10.76 4.51
C GLU A 144 11.14 -12.22 4.81
N GLN A 145 10.15 -13.02 5.25
CA GLN A 145 10.35 -14.45 5.47
C GLN A 145 10.65 -15.19 4.17
N LEU A 146 9.96 -14.87 3.08
CA LEU A 146 10.19 -15.46 1.78
C LEU A 146 11.57 -15.12 1.25
N GLU A 147 11.99 -13.85 1.34
CA GLU A 147 13.33 -13.39 0.93
C GLU A 147 14.43 -14.11 1.73
N ALA A 148 14.25 -14.24 3.04
CA ALA A 148 15.19 -14.97 3.89
C ALA A 148 15.27 -16.47 3.50
N ALA A 149 14.12 -17.12 3.25
CA ALA A 149 14.08 -18.51 2.83
C ALA A 149 14.71 -18.71 1.45
N TYR A 150 14.53 -17.76 0.54
CA TYR A 150 15.15 -17.79 -0.79
C TYR A 150 16.67 -17.69 -0.70
N SER A 151 17.18 -16.76 0.09
CA SER A 151 18.63 -16.60 0.32
C SER A 151 19.26 -17.85 0.95
N ASP A 152 18.60 -18.49 1.92
CA ASP A 152 19.06 -19.73 2.53
C ASP A 152 19.09 -20.89 1.50
N LEU A 153 18.06 -20.98 0.64
CA LEU A 153 18.01 -21.96 -0.43
C LEU A 153 19.15 -21.78 -1.45
N GLU A 154 19.39 -20.53 -1.87
CA GLU A 154 20.51 -20.23 -2.81
C GLU A 154 21.86 -20.64 -2.20
N ALA A 155 22.09 -20.34 -0.92
CA ALA A 155 23.31 -20.77 -0.24
C ALA A 155 23.44 -22.29 -0.18
N LYS A 156 22.36 -23.02 0.11
CA LYS A 156 22.34 -24.50 0.11
C LYS A 156 22.60 -25.08 -1.28
N VAL A 157 22.00 -24.50 -2.32
CA VAL A 157 22.23 -24.94 -3.70
C VAL A 157 23.69 -24.74 -4.09
N MET A 158 24.26 -23.56 -3.81
CA MET A 158 25.66 -23.26 -4.07
C MET A 158 26.59 -24.25 -3.37
N PHE A 159 26.36 -24.49 -2.08
CA PHE A 159 27.17 -25.44 -1.30
C PHE A 159 27.10 -26.85 -1.88
N ARG A 160 25.89 -27.31 -2.20
CA ARG A 160 25.69 -28.66 -2.79
C ARG A 160 26.31 -28.80 -4.17
N THR A 161 26.30 -27.73 -4.96
CA THR A 161 26.96 -27.73 -6.28
C THR A 161 28.46 -27.88 -6.12
N LEU A 162 29.09 -27.16 -5.21
CA LEU A 162 30.53 -27.26 -4.96
C LEU A 162 30.93 -28.65 -4.42
N GLU A 163 30.10 -29.27 -3.56
CA GLU A 163 30.32 -30.63 -3.08
C GLU A 163 30.29 -31.64 -4.27
N LEU A 164 29.25 -31.52 -5.11
CA LEU A 164 29.12 -32.39 -6.28
C LEU A 164 30.29 -32.22 -7.30
N GLU A 165 30.73 -30.99 -7.52
CA GLU A 165 31.89 -30.73 -8.37
C GLU A 165 33.18 -31.41 -7.84
N ARG A 166 33.39 -31.32 -6.51
CA ARG A 166 34.50 -32.04 -5.87
C ARG A 166 34.37 -33.55 -6.02
N GLU A 167 33.20 -34.10 -5.76
CA GLU A 167 32.95 -35.52 -5.87
C GLU A 167 33.19 -36.04 -7.32
N VAL A 168 32.68 -35.28 -8.29
CA VAL A 168 32.91 -35.57 -9.71
C VAL A 168 34.41 -35.52 -10.06
N HIS A 169 35.12 -34.52 -9.55
CA HIS A 169 36.59 -34.43 -9.77
C HIS A 169 37.33 -35.61 -9.19
N ASP A 170 37.02 -36.01 -7.95
CA ASP A 170 37.64 -37.14 -7.26
C ASP A 170 37.34 -38.47 -7.94
N LEU A 171 36.10 -38.67 -8.41
CA LEU A 171 35.72 -39.85 -9.17
C LEU A 171 36.45 -39.94 -10.52
N ARG A 172 36.58 -38.81 -11.23
CA ARG A 172 37.37 -38.78 -12.49
C ARG A 172 38.84 -39.12 -12.29
N LYS A 173 39.44 -38.62 -11.21
CA LYS A 173 40.82 -38.93 -10.85
C LYS A 173 40.99 -40.43 -10.54
N LYS A 174 40.10 -41.02 -9.75
CA LYS A 174 40.11 -42.48 -9.43
C LYS A 174 39.96 -43.33 -10.68
N LEU A 175 39.15 -42.89 -11.62
CA LEU A 175 38.94 -43.60 -12.88
C LEU A 175 40.20 -43.55 -13.77
N ALA A 176 40.88 -42.39 -13.80
CA ALA A 176 42.13 -42.22 -14.56
C ALA A 176 43.31 -43.00 -13.95
N ASP A 177 43.31 -43.21 -12.64
CA ASP A 177 44.34 -43.97 -11.90
C ASP A 177 44.13 -45.49 -11.91
N GLN A 178 43.02 -45.99 -12.49
CA GLN A 178 42.81 -47.44 -12.66
C GLN A 178 43.65 -47.95 -13.82
N PRO A 179 44.61 -48.89 -13.59
CA PRO A 179 45.36 -49.52 -14.68
C PRO A 179 44.38 -50.30 -15.56
N GLY A 180 44.45 -50.10 -16.86
CA GLY A 180 43.60 -50.77 -17.84
C GLY A 180 43.52 -52.27 -17.60
N LEU A 181 42.28 -52.77 -17.60
CA LEU A 181 42.00 -54.18 -17.74
C LEU A 181 42.18 -54.50 -19.23
N ASP A 182 43.42 -54.86 -19.59
CA ASP A 182 43.66 -55.58 -20.81
C ASP A 182 43.34 -57.08 -20.67
#